data_41123db85cef249fe80614d859d31244
#
_entry.id   41123db85cef249fe80614d859d31244
#
_cell.length_a   1.000
_cell.length_b   1.000
_cell.length_c   1.000
_cell.angle_alpha   90.00
_cell.angle_beta   90.00
_cell.angle_gamma   90.00
#
_symmetry.space_group_name_H-M   'P 1'
#
loop_
_entity.id
_entity.type
_entity.pdbx_description
1 polymer ?
#
loop_
_entity_poly.entity_id
_entity_poly.type
_entity_poly.pdbx_seq_one_letter_code
_entity_poly.pdbx_strand_id
1 'polypeptide(L)'
;MYKKDGDFSMLAIIMSIENDNDRAFVEDIYNLYSEKMYLIAYDVLKNHYDAEDCVQETIVKIIDKIDRFKQAQYENYLKKLIVIACRNVAINKYNENKKKNRTEFSTTGYDEDDNFETIDIPDKTENVERIVLSEYNYNYIKQLIDKLDPKYRDVLVLKSMQLTNEEIAYMMSISVELVRKRYSRARAKILELGGDVLYGYQNA
;
A
#
# COMPACT_ATOMS: atom_id res chain seq x y z
N MET A 1 21.56 18.04 -4.51
CA MET A 1 20.56 18.99 -4.00
C MET A 1 19.52 19.16 -5.11
N TYR A 2 18.50 18.30 -5.13
CA TYR A 2 17.45 18.32 -6.17
C TYR A 2 16.46 19.43 -5.85
N LYS A 3 16.41 20.47 -6.68
CA LYS A 3 15.32 21.45 -6.67
C LYS A 3 14.15 20.84 -7.44
N LYS A 4 13.07 20.57 -6.73
CA LYS A 4 11.85 19.95 -7.26
C LYS A 4 10.94 21.01 -7.85
N ASP A 5 10.70 20.99 -9.15
CA ASP A 5 9.64 21.80 -9.78
C ASP A 5 8.23 21.37 -9.28
N GLY A 6 8.10 20.16 -8.74
CA GLY A 6 6.89 19.65 -8.06
C GLY A 6 6.60 20.24 -6.67
N ASP A 7 7.57 20.91 -6.03
CA ASP A 7 7.42 21.45 -4.66
C ASP A 7 6.35 22.56 -4.56
N PHE A 8 6.18 23.38 -5.61
CA PHE A 8 5.19 24.46 -5.60
C PHE A 8 3.74 23.95 -5.62
N SER A 9 3.46 22.93 -6.42
CA SER A 9 2.12 22.32 -6.50
C SER A 9 1.76 21.62 -5.20
N MET A 10 2.71 20.89 -4.62
CA MET A 10 2.51 20.18 -3.35
C MET A 10 2.33 21.13 -2.17
N LEU A 11 3.12 22.20 -2.12
CA LEU A 11 2.99 23.24 -1.10
C LEU A 11 1.59 23.88 -1.15
N ALA A 12 1.07 24.17 -2.36
CA ALA A 12 -0.28 24.72 -2.51
C ALA A 12 -1.37 23.76 -1.98
N ILE A 13 -1.24 22.44 -2.24
CA ILE A 13 -2.15 21.42 -1.71
C ILE A 13 -2.11 21.40 -0.18
N ILE A 14 -0.92 21.38 0.42
CA ILE A 14 -0.77 21.37 1.88
C ILE A 14 -1.33 22.64 2.50
N MET A 15 -1.06 23.78 1.90
CA MET A 15 -1.54 25.09 2.37
C MET A 15 -3.06 25.27 2.25
N SER A 16 -3.73 24.50 1.39
CA SER A 16 -5.20 24.51 1.27
C SER A 16 -5.91 23.77 2.41
N ILE A 17 -5.19 23.06 3.30
CA ILE A 17 -5.76 22.39 4.46
C ILE A 17 -6.13 23.45 5.50
N GLU A 18 -7.43 23.56 5.83
CA GLU A 18 -7.93 24.59 6.75
C GLU A 18 -7.48 24.38 8.19
N ASN A 19 -7.43 23.13 8.64
CA ASN A 19 -7.05 22.80 10.01
C ASN A 19 -5.53 22.81 10.18
N ASP A 20 -5.02 23.65 11.06
CA ASP A 20 -3.57 23.80 11.27
C ASP A 20 -2.87 22.53 11.77
N ASN A 21 -3.56 21.71 12.62
CA ASN A 21 -3.00 20.45 13.10
C ASN A 21 -2.95 19.41 11.97
N ASP A 22 -3.94 19.40 11.08
CA ASP A 22 -3.98 18.53 9.91
C ASP A 22 -2.90 18.92 8.92
N ARG A 23 -2.74 20.22 8.69
CA ARG A 23 -1.69 20.77 7.84
C ARG A 23 -0.30 20.38 8.34
N ALA A 24 -0.01 20.61 9.62
CA ALA A 24 1.26 20.25 10.23
C ALA A 24 1.54 18.74 10.11
N PHE A 25 0.53 17.90 10.34
CA PHE A 25 0.66 16.45 10.21
C PHE A 25 1.01 16.02 8.78
N VAL A 26 0.35 16.58 7.76
CA VAL A 26 0.63 16.27 6.35
C VAL A 26 2.00 16.80 5.92
N GLU A 27 2.38 17.98 6.40
CA GLU A 27 3.69 18.58 6.18
C GLU A 27 4.81 17.70 6.76
N ASP A 28 4.64 17.19 7.98
CA ASP A 28 5.57 16.25 8.59
C ASP A 28 5.71 14.96 7.77
N ILE A 29 4.58 14.39 7.31
CA ILE A 29 4.61 13.22 6.44
C ILE A 29 5.36 13.51 5.14
N TYR A 30 5.09 14.64 4.50
CA TYR A 30 5.77 15.01 3.27
C TYR A 30 7.27 15.15 3.48
N ASN A 31 7.68 15.88 4.51
CA ASN A 31 9.09 16.10 4.85
C ASN A 31 9.84 14.79 5.16
N LEU A 32 9.20 13.87 5.90
CA LEU A 32 9.84 12.63 6.35
C LEU A 32 9.80 11.50 5.32
N TYR A 33 8.78 11.45 4.46
CA TYR A 33 8.52 10.29 3.60
C TYR A 33 8.50 10.57 2.10
N SER A 34 8.54 11.84 1.63
CA SER A 34 8.45 12.16 0.20
C SER A 34 9.53 11.49 -0.64
N GLU A 35 10.78 11.50 -0.17
CA GLU A 35 11.89 10.85 -0.87
C GLU A 35 11.69 9.33 -0.95
N LYS A 36 11.24 8.71 0.15
CA LYS A 36 10.95 7.28 0.19
C LYS A 36 9.77 6.91 -0.73
N MET A 37 8.71 7.70 -0.72
CA MET A 37 7.57 7.53 -1.65
C MET A 37 8.02 7.63 -3.09
N TYR A 38 8.86 8.63 -3.41
CA TYR A 38 9.44 8.80 -4.74
C TYR A 38 10.23 7.56 -5.18
N LEU A 39 11.11 7.04 -4.32
CA LEU A 39 11.91 5.85 -4.64
C LEU A 39 11.03 4.62 -4.90
N ILE A 40 9.98 4.41 -4.09
CA ILE A 40 9.01 3.32 -4.28
C ILE A 40 8.26 3.48 -5.60
N ALA A 41 7.78 4.69 -5.90
CA ALA A 41 7.06 4.97 -7.12
C ALA A 41 7.95 4.84 -8.36
N TYR A 42 9.17 5.36 -8.30
CA TYR A 42 10.14 5.28 -9.39
C TYR A 42 10.56 3.84 -9.68
N ASP A 43 10.68 3.01 -8.64
CA ASP A 43 11.01 1.59 -8.83
C ASP A 43 9.95 0.84 -9.66
N VAL A 44 8.69 1.19 -9.49
CA VAL A 44 7.56 0.62 -10.24
C VAL A 44 7.41 1.24 -11.63
N LEU A 45 7.45 2.58 -11.71
CA LEU A 45 7.05 3.34 -12.90
C LEU A 45 8.20 3.57 -13.89
N LYS A 46 9.46 3.58 -13.40
CA LYS A 46 10.68 3.89 -14.16
C LYS A 46 10.61 5.21 -14.93
N ASN A 47 9.74 6.11 -14.51
CA ASN A 47 9.53 7.44 -15.08
C ASN A 47 9.51 8.48 -13.97
N HIS A 48 10.31 9.54 -14.12
CA HIS A 48 10.48 10.59 -13.11
C HIS A 48 9.17 11.36 -12.86
N TYR A 49 8.52 11.81 -13.95
CA TYR A 49 7.28 12.59 -13.85
C TYR A 49 6.14 11.77 -13.23
N ASP A 50 5.98 10.53 -13.67
CA ASP A 50 4.97 9.63 -13.11
C ASP A 50 5.23 9.32 -11.64
N ALA A 51 6.50 9.22 -11.22
CA ALA A 51 6.87 9.00 -9.83
C ALA A 51 6.56 10.23 -8.95
N GLU A 52 6.81 11.44 -9.44
CA GLU A 52 6.44 12.67 -8.73
C GLU A 52 4.92 12.80 -8.60
N ASP A 53 4.17 12.58 -9.66
CA ASP A 53 2.70 12.56 -9.63
C ASP A 53 2.17 11.51 -8.65
N CYS A 54 2.81 10.33 -8.58
CA CYS A 54 2.44 9.28 -7.63
C CYS A 54 2.61 9.75 -6.18
N VAL A 55 3.67 10.49 -5.86
CA VAL A 55 3.85 11.10 -4.53
C VAL A 55 2.72 12.08 -4.24
N GLN A 56 2.39 12.95 -5.18
CA GLN A 56 1.30 13.93 -5.02
C GLN A 56 -0.05 13.24 -4.79
N GLU A 57 -0.39 12.24 -5.60
CA GLU A 57 -1.63 11.47 -5.45
C GLU A 57 -1.67 10.72 -4.10
N THR A 58 -0.53 10.23 -3.63
CA THR A 58 -0.44 9.58 -2.31
C THR A 58 -0.73 10.58 -1.19
N ILE A 59 -0.19 11.80 -1.26
CA ILE A 59 -0.47 12.85 -0.28
C ILE A 59 -1.95 13.26 -0.31
N VAL A 60 -2.57 13.40 -1.48
CA VAL A 60 -4.02 13.67 -1.58
C VAL A 60 -4.83 12.59 -0.88
N LYS A 61 -4.50 11.31 -1.09
CA LYS A 61 -5.16 10.19 -0.39
C LYS A 61 -4.98 10.24 1.13
N ILE A 62 -3.82 10.70 1.60
CA ILE A 62 -3.56 10.91 3.03
C ILE A 62 -4.47 12.01 3.59
N ILE A 63 -4.61 13.12 2.86
CA ILE A 63 -5.50 14.24 3.23
C ILE A 63 -6.95 13.76 3.30
N ASP A 64 -7.44 13.06 2.29
CA ASP A 64 -8.81 12.55 2.22
C ASP A 64 -9.16 11.58 3.37
N LYS A 65 -8.17 10.92 3.96
CA LYS A 65 -8.33 9.94 5.05
C LYS A 65 -7.47 10.28 6.26
N ILE A 66 -7.31 11.57 6.54
CA ILE A 66 -6.34 12.07 7.52
C ILE A 66 -6.51 11.47 8.91
N ASP A 67 -7.76 11.32 9.38
CA ASP A 67 -8.05 10.72 10.68
C ASP A 67 -7.49 9.30 10.79
N ARG A 68 -7.57 8.54 9.71
CA ARG A 68 -7.05 7.17 9.65
C ARG A 68 -5.53 7.14 9.72
N PHE A 69 -4.86 8.08 9.05
CA PHE A 69 -3.40 8.18 9.11
C PHE A 69 -2.92 8.70 10.47
N LYS A 70 -3.64 9.60 11.11
CA LYS A 70 -3.37 10.01 12.51
C LYS A 70 -3.53 8.85 13.49
N GLN A 71 -4.59 8.05 13.34
CA GLN A 71 -4.76 6.84 14.13
C GLN A 71 -3.59 5.87 13.91
N ALA A 72 -3.16 5.68 12.66
CA ALA A 72 -2.01 4.83 12.31
C ALA A 72 -0.71 5.32 12.95
N GLN A 73 -0.52 6.63 13.10
CA GLN A 73 0.62 7.20 13.83
C GLN A 73 0.58 6.82 15.30
N TYR A 74 -0.57 6.97 15.95
CA TYR A 74 -0.75 6.60 17.34
C TYR A 74 -0.50 5.11 17.59
N GLU A 75 -0.93 4.25 16.68
CA GLU A 75 -0.78 2.79 16.73
C GLU A 75 0.55 2.27 16.14
N ASN A 76 1.51 3.17 15.80
CA ASN A 76 2.85 2.87 15.31
C ASN A 76 2.94 2.09 13.97
N TYR A 77 1.94 2.19 13.09
CA TYR A 77 2.00 1.58 11.76
C TYR A 77 1.89 2.57 10.59
N LEU A 78 1.97 3.89 10.86
CA LEU A 78 1.88 4.96 9.85
C LEU A 78 2.82 4.73 8.66
N LYS A 79 4.09 4.43 8.93
CA LYS A 79 5.09 4.17 7.89
C LYS A 79 4.66 3.06 6.93
N LYS A 80 4.13 1.95 7.47
CA LYS A 80 3.67 0.81 6.68
C LYS A 80 2.46 1.18 5.85
N LEU A 81 1.53 1.94 6.41
CA LEU A 81 0.34 2.41 5.72
C LEU A 81 0.70 3.31 4.54
N ILE A 82 1.64 4.26 4.71
CA ILE A 82 2.13 5.15 3.66
C ILE A 82 2.78 4.33 2.53
N VAL A 83 3.66 3.38 2.85
CA VAL A 83 4.34 2.53 1.87
C VAL A 83 3.35 1.74 1.03
N ILE A 84 2.34 1.13 1.66
CA ILE A 84 1.31 0.36 0.94
C ILE A 84 0.47 1.29 0.06
N ALA A 85 0.05 2.45 0.56
CA ALA A 85 -0.71 3.42 -0.20
C ALA A 85 0.06 3.88 -1.45
N CYS A 86 1.32 4.31 -1.27
CA CYS A 86 2.18 4.77 -2.37
C CYS A 86 2.41 3.67 -3.42
N ARG A 87 2.76 2.45 -2.98
CA ARG A 87 2.98 1.33 -3.91
C ARG A 87 1.73 1.00 -4.74
N ASN A 88 0.54 1.03 -4.12
CA ASN A 88 -0.69 0.76 -4.86
C ASN A 88 -1.04 1.88 -5.85
N VAL A 89 -0.79 3.15 -5.52
CA VAL A 89 -0.90 4.26 -6.48
C VAL A 89 0.03 4.02 -7.68
N ALA A 90 1.30 3.68 -7.43
CA ALA A 90 2.26 3.41 -8.48
C ALA A 90 1.86 2.24 -9.39
N ILE A 91 1.40 1.12 -8.82
CA ILE A 91 0.93 -0.04 -9.57
C ILE A 91 -0.29 0.30 -10.44
N ASN A 92 -1.25 1.05 -9.90
CA ASN A 92 -2.43 1.47 -10.69
C ASN A 92 -2.03 2.37 -11.87
N LYS A 93 -1.16 3.35 -11.62
CA LYS A 93 -0.63 4.24 -12.68
C LYS A 93 0.14 3.47 -13.74
N TYR A 94 0.95 2.49 -13.35
CA TYR A 94 1.62 1.58 -14.28
C TYR A 94 0.63 0.83 -15.18
N ASN A 95 -0.45 0.30 -14.59
CA ASN A 95 -1.48 -0.42 -15.34
C ASN A 95 -2.26 0.48 -16.29
N GLU A 96 -2.57 1.71 -15.86
CA GLU A 96 -3.22 2.71 -16.71
C GLU A 96 -2.34 3.07 -17.90
N ASN A 97 -1.05 3.31 -17.68
CA ASN A 97 -0.09 3.60 -18.75
C ASN A 97 0.04 2.40 -19.71
N LYS A 98 0.08 1.17 -19.19
CA LYS A 98 0.10 -0.04 -20.01
C LYS A 98 -1.17 -0.20 -20.84
N LYS A 99 -2.34 0.17 -20.31
CA LYS A 99 -3.60 0.17 -21.06
C LYS A 99 -3.60 1.24 -22.15
N LYS A 100 -3.18 2.48 -21.86
CA LYS A 100 -3.06 3.57 -22.85
C LYS A 100 -2.14 3.18 -24.01
N ASN A 101 -0.98 2.64 -23.74
CA ASN A 101 -0.03 2.19 -24.75
C ASN A 101 -0.56 1.00 -25.60
N ARG A 102 -1.46 0.15 -25.05
CA ARG A 102 -2.13 -0.90 -25.82
C ARG A 102 -3.26 -0.37 -26.68
N THR A 103 -3.97 0.66 -26.25
CA THR A 103 -5.10 1.24 -26.99
C THR A 103 -4.62 1.98 -28.26
N GLU A 104 -3.39 2.45 -28.28
CA GLU A 104 -2.76 3.00 -29.49
C GLU A 104 -2.36 1.91 -30.52
N PHE A 105 -2.33 0.60 -30.12
CA PHE A 105 -1.85 -0.50 -30.96
C PHE A 105 -2.86 -1.63 -31.26
N SER A 106 -4.06 -1.67 -30.68
CA SER A 106 -5.06 -2.68 -31.09
C SER A 106 -6.49 -2.36 -30.65
N THR A 107 -7.33 -2.13 -31.63
CA THR A 107 -8.75 -2.47 -31.57
C THR A 107 -8.86 -4.00 -31.69
N THR A 108 -8.93 -4.72 -30.55
CA THR A 108 -9.65 -5.99 -30.35
C THR A 108 -9.12 -6.72 -29.11
N GLY A 109 -10.03 -7.18 -28.25
CA GLY A 109 -9.80 -8.29 -27.33
C GLY A 109 -9.67 -7.90 -25.85
N TYR A 110 -10.74 -8.16 -25.12
CA TYR A 110 -10.72 -8.26 -23.67
C TYR A 110 -9.93 -9.51 -23.29
N ASP A 111 -8.83 -9.34 -22.56
CA ASP A 111 -8.25 -10.40 -21.77
C ASP A 111 -7.99 -9.87 -20.37
N GLU A 112 -8.88 -10.24 -19.43
CA GLU A 112 -8.70 -10.13 -17.99
C GLU A 112 -7.77 -11.26 -17.50
N ASP A 113 -6.51 -11.25 -17.93
CA ASP A 113 -5.48 -12.04 -17.26
C ASP A 113 -4.52 -11.09 -16.53
N ASP A 114 -4.79 -10.97 -15.21
CA ASP A 114 -3.93 -10.32 -14.20
C ASP A 114 -2.60 -11.09 -14.07
N ASN A 115 -1.80 -11.18 -15.12
CA ASN A 115 -0.41 -11.63 -15.03
C ASN A 115 0.49 -10.46 -14.65
N PHE A 116 0.46 -10.12 -13.36
CA PHE A 116 1.46 -9.25 -12.75
C PHE A 116 2.74 -10.03 -12.52
N GLU A 117 3.78 -9.70 -13.28
CA GLU A 117 5.14 -9.98 -12.83
C GLU A 117 5.35 -9.24 -11.51
N THR A 118 5.53 -9.99 -10.44
CA THR A 118 5.78 -9.50 -9.09
C THR A 118 7.13 -8.81 -9.07
N ILE A 119 7.11 -7.47 -8.99
CA ILE A 119 8.32 -6.72 -8.63
C ILE A 119 8.52 -6.96 -7.14
N ASP A 120 9.50 -7.78 -6.81
CA ASP A 120 9.89 -8.07 -5.44
C ASP A 120 10.66 -6.85 -4.90
N ILE A 121 9.96 -5.97 -4.21
CA ILE A 121 10.58 -4.85 -3.51
C ILE A 121 11.10 -5.41 -2.19
N PRO A 122 12.43 -5.50 -1.96
CA PRO A 122 12.96 -6.03 -0.71
C PRO A 122 12.44 -5.19 0.46
N ASP A 123 11.62 -5.83 1.29
CA ASP A 123 11.08 -5.24 2.51
C ASP A 123 12.19 -5.18 3.60
N LYS A 124 13.02 -4.14 3.55
CA LYS A 124 13.91 -3.79 4.66
C LYS A 124 13.18 -2.88 5.64
N THR A 125 12.12 -3.37 6.23
CA THR A 125 11.47 -2.67 7.34
C THR A 125 11.60 -3.48 8.61
N GLU A 126 12.60 -3.12 9.38
CA GLU A 126 12.70 -3.47 10.80
C GLU A 126 11.53 -2.88 11.58
N ASN A 127 11.04 -3.68 12.51
CA ASN A 127 10.19 -3.39 13.65
C ASN A 127 8.70 -3.17 13.43
N VAL A 128 7.95 -4.28 13.54
CA VAL A 128 6.62 -4.27 14.14
C VAL A 128 6.61 -5.32 15.25
N GLU A 129 7.02 -4.89 16.43
CA GLU A 129 6.88 -5.66 17.67
C GLU A 129 5.51 -5.43 18.30
N ARG A 130 4.98 -6.53 18.82
CA ARG A 130 3.99 -6.70 19.88
C ARG A 130 2.53 -6.85 19.49
N ILE A 131 2.20 -8.07 19.06
CA ILE A 131 1.00 -8.75 19.56
C ILE A 131 1.48 -10.08 20.13
N VAL A 132 1.06 -10.36 21.37
CA VAL A 132 1.52 -11.48 22.21
C VAL A 132 1.10 -12.82 21.58
N LEU A 133 1.98 -13.37 20.77
CA LEU A 133 2.12 -14.77 20.48
C LEU A 133 3.59 -15.07 20.71
N SER A 134 3.95 -16.26 21.24
CA SER A 134 5.37 -16.59 21.46
C SER A 134 6.18 -16.17 20.23
N GLU A 135 7.38 -15.64 20.38
CA GLU A 135 8.25 -15.15 19.29
C GLU A 135 8.35 -16.17 18.13
N TYR A 136 8.27 -17.45 18.44
CA TYR A 136 8.28 -18.52 17.46
C TYR A 136 7.05 -18.49 16.54
N ASN A 137 5.84 -18.33 17.09
CA ASN A 137 4.59 -18.31 16.32
C ASN A 137 4.47 -17.04 15.48
N TYR A 138 4.94 -15.91 16.01
CA TYR A 138 4.99 -14.65 15.27
C TYR A 138 5.91 -14.76 14.04
N ASN A 139 7.14 -15.25 14.23
CA ASN A 139 8.09 -15.41 13.14
C ASN A 139 7.61 -16.41 12.08
N TYR A 140 6.94 -17.48 12.51
CA TYR A 140 6.35 -18.47 11.60
C TYR A 140 5.22 -17.85 10.75
N ILE A 141 4.25 -17.17 11.38
CA ILE A 141 3.15 -16.50 10.67
C ILE A 141 3.69 -15.42 9.73
N LYS A 142 4.68 -14.64 10.16
CA LYS A 142 5.36 -13.65 9.32
C LYS A 142 5.96 -14.28 8.07
N GLN A 143 6.68 -15.40 8.20
CA GLN A 143 7.24 -16.14 7.07
C GLN A 143 6.16 -16.65 6.10
N LEU A 144 4.99 -17.07 6.60
CA LEU A 144 3.87 -17.48 5.75
C LEU A 144 3.29 -16.29 4.98
N ILE A 145 3.14 -15.15 5.66
CA ILE A 145 2.65 -13.90 5.04
C ILE A 145 3.65 -13.42 3.96
N ASP A 146 4.95 -13.53 4.21
CA ASP A 146 5.99 -13.10 3.26
C ASP A 146 6.03 -13.95 1.99
N LYS A 147 5.55 -15.21 2.05
CA LYS A 147 5.39 -16.10 0.89
C LYS A 147 4.17 -15.77 0.03
N LEU A 148 3.26 -14.92 0.51
CA LEU A 148 2.09 -14.54 -0.27
C LEU A 148 2.47 -13.53 -1.36
N ASP A 149 1.76 -13.64 -2.49
CA ASP A 149 1.76 -12.58 -3.51
C ASP A 149 1.43 -11.22 -2.87
N PRO A 150 2.15 -10.14 -3.20
CA PRO A 150 1.95 -8.81 -2.61
C PRO A 150 0.49 -8.36 -2.56
N LYS A 151 -0.31 -8.63 -3.61
CA LYS A 151 -1.73 -8.26 -3.66
C LYS A 151 -2.59 -8.92 -2.58
N TYR A 152 -2.22 -10.13 -2.12
CA TYR A 152 -2.88 -10.84 -1.03
C TYR A 152 -2.32 -10.44 0.32
N ARG A 153 -0.99 -10.31 0.41
CA ARG A 153 -0.27 -9.88 1.61
C ARG A 153 -0.75 -8.53 2.09
N ASP A 154 -0.86 -7.54 1.19
CA ASP A 154 -1.27 -6.18 1.53
C ASP A 154 -2.68 -6.13 2.10
N VAL A 155 -3.64 -6.81 1.46
CA VAL A 155 -5.01 -6.87 1.98
C VAL A 155 -5.04 -7.51 3.38
N LEU A 156 -4.24 -8.54 3.61
CA LEU A 156 -4.18 -9.23 4.90
C LEU A 156 -3.59 -8.34 5.98
N VAL A 157 -2.51 -7.62 5.65
CA VAL A 157 -1.87 -6.65 6.54
C VAL A 157 -2.82 -5.49 6.87
N LEU A 158 -3.51 -4.92 5.87
CA LEU A 158 -4.46 -3.84 6.10
C LEU A 158 -5.65 -4.32 6.95
N LYS A 159 -6.10 -5.57 6.76
CA LYS A 159 -7.11 -6.19 7.63
C LYS A 159 -6.64 -6.39 9.08
N SER A 160 -5.40 -6.77 9.29
CA SER A 160 -4.84 -6.88 10.66
C SER A 160 -4.75 -5.53 11.37
N MET A 161 -4.72 -4.43 10.63
CA MET A 161 -4.82 -3.06 11.14
C MET A 161 -6.28 -2.61 11.33
N GLN A 162 -7.23 -3.53 11.33
CA GLN A 162 -8.66 -3.31 11.54
C GLN A 162 -9.35 -2.37 10.52
N LEU A 163 -8.73 -2.15 9.33
CA LEU A 163 -9.37 -1.38 8.29
C LEU A 163 -10.62 -2.10 7.74
N THR A 164 -11.63 -1.30 7.41
CA THR A 164 -12.84 -1.78 6.72
C THR A 164 -12.52 -2.16 5.28
N ASN A 165 -13.42 -2.90 4.62
CA ASN A 165 -13.22 -3.26 3.21
C ASN A 165 -13.26 -2.01 2.32
N GLU A 166 -14.05 -1.02 2.69
CA GLU A 166 -14.23 0.25 2.00
C GLU A 166 -12.94 1.10 2.08
N GLU A 167 -12.32 1.18 3.26
CA GLU A 167 -11.05 1.87 3.44
C GLU A 167 -9.91 1.19 2.66
N ILE A 168 -9.85 -0.14 2.70
CA ILE A 168 -8.87 -0.91 1.93
C ILE A 168 -9.07 -0.71 0.43
N ALA A 169 -10.34 -0.77 -0.04
CA ALA A 169 -10.68 -0.55 -1.44
C ALA A 169 -10.22 0.83 -1.92
N TYR A 170 -10.49 1.87 -1.11
CA TYR A 170 -10.02 3.23 -1.39
C TYR A 170 -8.50 3.31 -1.46
N MET A 171 -7.79 2.78 -0.43
CA MET A 171 -6.33 2.87 -0.33
C MET A 171 -5.61 2.11 -1.44
N MET A 172 -6.17 0.96 -1.84
CA MET A 172 -5.60 0.14 -2.90
C MET A 172 -6.12 0.52 -4.29
N SER A 173 -7.09 1.44 -4.40
CA SER A 173 -7.80 1.84 -5.63
C SER A 173 -8.39 0.64 -6.38
N ILE A 174 -9.06 -0.26 -5.64
CA ILE A 174 -9.75 -1.44 -6.16
C ILE A 174 -11.19 -1.48 -5.66
N SER A 175 -12.04 -2.35 -6.23
CA SER A 175 -13.41 -2.50 -5.74
C SER A 175 -13.46 -3.21 -4.40
N VAL A 176 -14.49 -2.92 -3.59
CA VAL A 176 -14.76 -3.59 -2.30
C VAL A 176 -14.92 -5.10 -2.48
N GLU A 177 -15.54 -5.51 -3.58
CA GLU A 177 -15.69 -6.92 -3.92
C GLU A 177 -14.33 -7.60 -4.16
N LEU A 178 -13.41 -6.91 -4.85
CA LEU A 178 -12.06 -7.43 -5.07
C LEU A 178 -11.26 -7.53 -3.76
N VAL A 179 -11.45 -6.59 -2.82
CA VAL A 179 -10.88 -6.71 -1.46
C VAL A 179 -11.36 -7.99 -0.78
N ARG A 180 -12.68 -8.26 -0.80
CA ARG A 180 -13.26 -9.47 -0.20
C ARG A 180 -12.70 -10.74 -0.84
N LYS A 181 -12.61 -10.78 -2.18
CA LYS A 181 -12.02 -11.91 -2.93
C LYS A 181 -10.54 -12.11 -2.58
N ARG A 182 -9.74 -11.04 -2.56
CA ARG A 182 -8.31 -11.09 -2.20
C ARG A 182 -8.11 -11.54 -0.75
N TYR A 183 -8.89 -11.04 0.19
CA TYR A 183 -8.82 -11.45 1.60
C TYR A 183 -9.16 -12.94 1.79
N SER A 184 -10.23 -13.43 1.16
CA SER A 184 -10.61 -14.84 1.20
C SER A 184 -9.50 -15.76 0.64
N ARG A 185 -8.94 -15.38 -0.52
CA ARG A 185 -7.83 -16.13 -1.13
C ARG A 185 -6.54 -16.07 -0.30
N ALA A 186 -6.23 -14.92 0.32
CA ALA A 186 -5.10 -14.78 1.22
C ALA A 186 -5.22 -15.73 2.41
N ARG A 187 -6.39 -15.79 3.04
CA ARG A 187 -6.66 -16.73 4.14
C ARG A 187 -6.52 -18.19 3.71
N ALA A 188 -7.10 -18.56 2.58
CA ALA A 188 -7.00 -19.93 2.06
C ALA A 188 -5.54 -20.34 1.81
N LYS A 189 -4.74 -19.45 1.19
CA LYS A 189 -3.32 -19.71 0.94
C LYS A 189 -2.49 -19.82 2.23
N ILE A 190 -2.78 -19.02 3.26
CA ILE A 190 -2.10 -19.16 4.56
C ILE A 190 -2.43 -20.48 5.22
N LEU A 191 -3.70 -20.91 5.18
CA LEU A 191 -4.11 -22.20 5.70
C LEU A 191 -3.45 -23.36 4.94
N GLU A 192 -3.35 -23.26 3.62
CA GLU A 192 -2.64 -24.23 2.79
C GLU A 192 -1.14 -24.33 3.13
N LEU A 193 -0.47 -23.18 3.32
CA LEU A 193 0.96 -23.10 3.62
C LEU A 193 1.29 -23.47 5.07
N GLY A 194 0.37 -23.24 6.01
CA GLY A 194 0.57 -23.39 7.46
C GLY A 194 -0.27 -24.49 8.10
N GLY A 195 -0.94 -25.30 7.28
CA GLY A 195 -2.01 -26.25 7.62
C GLY A 195 -2.00 -26.85 9.04
N ASP A 196 -1.01 -27.65 9.36
CA ASP A 196 -1.03 -28.43 10.61
C ASP A 196 -0.78 -27.59 11.88
N VAL A 197 -0.05 -26.50 11.78
CA VAL A 197 0.29 -25.64 12.92
C VAL A 197 -0.87 -24.72 13.28
N LEU A 198 -1.62 -24.23 12.28
CA LEU A 198 -2.75 -23.31 12.50
C LEU A 198 -4.02 -24.03 12.97
N TYR A 199 -4.21 -25.30 12.63
CA TYR A 199 -5.34 -26.11 13.10
C TYR A 199 -5.24 -26.47 14.59
N GLY A 200 -4.02 -26.54 15.15
CA GLY A 200 -3.81 -26.81 16.57
C GLY A 200 -4.34 -25.72 17.51
N TYR A 201 -4.51 -24.49 17.03
CA TYR A 201 -4.99 -23.35 17.83
C TYR A 201 -6.50 -23.14 17.80
N GLN A 202 -7.25 -23.82 16.93
CA GLN A 202 -8.73 -23.72 16.90
C GLN A 202 -9.40 -24.69 17.89
N ASN A 203 -8.65 -25.63 18.45
CA ASN A 203 -9.15 -26.69 19.33
C ASN A 203 -8.49 -26.68 20.73
N ALA A 204 -7.76 -25.65 21.10
CA ALA A 204 -7.22 -25.42 22.45
C ALA A 204 -7.88 -24.18 23.06
#